data_0df03cda03df5b5f15f0db844552e591
#
_entry.id   0df03cda03df5b5f15f0db844552e591
#
_cell.length_a   1.000
_cell.length_b   1.000
_cell.length_c   1.000
_cell.angle_alpha   90.00
_cell.angle_beta   90.00
_cell.angle_gamma   90.00
#
_symmetry.space_group_name_H-M   'P 1'
#
loop_
_entity.id
_entity.type
_entity.pdbx_description
1 polymer ?
#
loop_
_entity_poly.entity_id
_entity_poly.type
_entity_poly.pdbx_seq_one_letter_code
_entity_poly.pdbx_strand_id
1 'polypeptide(L)'
;MLVDDEPLITDSLSYSLRREGFDVKAVGDGAIALQEILAFQPDLVVLDIMLPGMSGLEICRRLRAQSAIPVIMLTARGEEIDRVLGLEVGADDYLPKPFSFRELLARIRSILRRVELDRQVSQTQSVTLGNLTLDPVARRIFKDNQELQLSAREFDLLSNLMKNAGRALSREELLSEVWGSDWIGDQRTLDVHVRWLRLKVEDDPASPRYIQTVRGHGYRFAGPEELV
;
A
#
# COMPACT_ATOMS: atom_id res chain seq x y z
N MET A 1 -14.81 1.73 1.73
CA MET A 1 -15.73 1.66 0.56
C MET A 1 -15.56 0.32 -0.11
N LEU A 2 -16.64 -0.31 -0.63
CA LEU A 2 -16.59 -1.55 -1.41
C LEU A 2 -16.92 -1.23 -2.86
N VAL A 3 -16.11 -1.75 -3.80
CA VAL A 3 -16.32 -1.58 -5.24
C VAL A 3 -16.25 -2.97 -5.88
N ASP A 4 -17.42 -3.55 -6.18
CA ASP A 4 -17.58 -4.88 -6.75
C ASP A 4 -18.97 -4.95 -7.41
N ASP A 5 -19.08 -5.48 -8.61
CA ASP A 5 -20.32 -5.53 -9.38
C ASP A 5 -21.24 -6.70 -9.02
N GLU A 6 -20.80 -7.58 -8.10
CA GLU A 6 -21.61 -8.70 -7.60
C GLU A 6 -22.42 -8.27 -6.36
N PRO A 7 -23.77 -8.03 -6.49
CA PRO A 7 -24.59 -7.56 -5.36
C PRO A 7 -24.57 -8.49 -4.15
N LEU A 8 -24.52 -9.81 -4.36
CA LEU A 8 -24.48 -10.80 -3.28
C LEU A 8 -23.20 -10.67 -2.44
N ILE A 9 -22.07 -10.34 -3.06
CA ILE A 9 -20.79 -10.11 -2.37
C ILE A 9 -20.86 -8.79 -1.62
N THR A 10 -21.25 -7.70 -2.29
CA THR A 10 -21.28 -6.35 -1.68
C THR A 10 -22.28 -6.26 -0.54
N ASP A 11 -23.46 -6.87 -0.65
CA ASP A 11 -24.46 -6.87 0.41
C ASP A 11 -23.99 -7.68 1.63
N SER A 12 -23.46 -8.88 1.41
CA SER A 12 -22.94 -9.74 2.49
C SER A 12 -21.78 -9.11 3.23
N LEU A 13 -20.80 -8.55 2.46
CA LEU A 13 -19.65 -7.86 3.04
C LEU A 13 -20.05 -6.57 3.75
N SER A 14 -20.95 -5.76 3.15
CA SER A 14 -21.46 -4.53 3.76
C SER A 14 -22.16 -4.81 5.10
N TYR A 15 -23.01 -5.83 5.14
CA TYR A 15 -23.68 -6.26 6.37
C TYR A 15 -22.66 -6.66 7.45
N SER A 16 -21.70 -7.51 7.08
CA SER A 16 -20.70 -8.03 8.00
C SER A 16 -19.76 -6.94 8.52
N LEU A 17 -19.30 -6.04 7.65
CA LEU A 17 -18.42 -4.92 8.03
C LEU A 17 -19.15 -3.90 8.92
N ARG A 18 -20.42 -3.59 8.64
CA ARG A 18 -21.22 -2.72 9.53
C ARG A 18 -21.37 -3.30 10.93
N ARG A 19 -21.51 -4.62 11.06
CA ARG A 19 -21.54 -5.29 12.39
C ARG A 19 -20.21 -5.18 13.12
N GLU A 20 -19.12 -5.05 12.42
CA GLU A 20 -17.77 -4.82 12.98
C GLU A 20 -17.48 -3.31 13.24
N GLY A 21 -18.48 -2.43 13.05
CA GLY A 21 -18.41 -0.99 13.37
C GLY A 21 -17.92 -0.09 12.24
N PHE A 22 -17.82 -0.60 11.00
CA PHE A 22 -17.42 0.21 9.86
C PHE A 22 -18.60 0.92 9.20
N ASP A 23 -18.40 2.16 8.76
CA ASP A 23 -19.29 2.80 7.79
C ASP A 23 -18.94 2.31 6.38
N VAL A 24 -19.95 1.80 5.65
CA VAL A 24 -19.73 1.12 4.38
C VAL A 24 -20.60 1.71 3.28
N LYS A 25 -19.95 2.24 2.24
CA LYS A 25 -20.55 2.60 0.96
C LYS A 25 -20.14 1.56 -0.09
N ALA A 26 -21.12 1.04 -0.84
CA ALA A 26 -20.90 0.10 -1.94
C ALA A 26 -21.17 0.77 -3.29
N VAL A 27 -20.38 0.41 -4.30
CA VAL A 27 -20.51 0.86 -5.70
C VAL A 27 -20.26 -0.34 -6.60
N GLY A 28 -21.16 -0.61 -7.55
CA GLY A 28 -21.07 -1.75 -8.47
C GLY A 28 -20.64 -1.40 -9.89
N ASP A 29 -20.38 -0.12 -10.19
CA ASP A 29 -20.02 0.34 -11.53
C ASP A 29 -18.67 1.03 -11.53
N GLY A 30 -17.71 0.46 -12.25
CA GLY A 30 -16.35 1.00 -12.38
C GLY A 30 -16.30 2.38 -13.06
N ALA A 31 -17.29 2.70 -13.89
CA ALA A 31 -17.32 4.00 -14.58
C ALA A 31 -17.49 5.19 -13.62
N ILE A 32 -18.20 5.00 -12.51
CA ILE A 32 -18.42 6.03 -11.49
C ILE A 32 -17.55 5.85 -10.24
N ALA A 33 -16.94 4.68 -10.09
CA ALA A 33 -16.25 4.31 -8.85
C ALA A 33 -15.16 5.31 -8.44
N LEU A 34 -14.34 5.76 -9.38
CA LEU A 34 -13.27 6.73 -9.09
C LEU A 34 -13.84 8.06 -8.56
N GLN A 35 -14.88 8.58 -9.20
CA GLN A 35 -15.53 9.81 -8.76
C GLN A 35 -16.15 9.66 -7.36
N GLU A 36 -16.79 8.52 -7.11
CA GLU A 36 -17.41 8.19 -5.83
C GLU A 36 -16.37 8.02 -4.71
N ILE A 37 -15.20 7.41 -4.99
CA ILE A 37 -14.08 7.32 -4.05
C ILE A 37 -13.57 8.70 -3.67
N LEU A 38 -13.33 9.57 -4.67
CA LEU A 38 -12.80 10.91 -4.44
C LEU A 38 -13.79 11.82 -3.70
N ALA A 39 -15.10 11.66 -3.96
CA ALA A 39 -16.14 12.43 -3.29
C ALA A 39 -16.38 11.95 -1.84
N PHE A 40 -16.37 10.64 -1.60
CA PHE A 40 -16.64 10.05 -0.29
C PHE A 40 -15.41 10.08 0.63
N GLN A 41 -14.19 10.14 0.08
CA GLN A 41 -12.92 10.13 0.84
C GLN A 41 -12.84 9.00 1.89
N PRO A 42 -12.99 7.74 1.48
CA PRO A 42 -12.97 6.61 2.43
C PRO A 42 -11.58 6.42 3.02
N ASP A 43 -11.51 5.90 4.26
CA ASP A 43 -10.24 5.52 4.89
C ASP A 43 -9.59 4.29 4.22
N LEU A 44 -10.38 3.49 3.46
CA LEU A 44 -9.90 2.33 2.71
C LEU A 44 -10.91 1.95 1.62
N VAL A 45 -10.38 1.49 0.48
CA VAL A 45 -11.17 0.92 -0.64
C VAL A 45 -10.87 -0.57 -0.77
N VAL A 46 -11.91 -1.40 -0.82
CA VAL A 46 -11.84 -2.78 -1.31
C VAL A 46 -12.36 -2.75 -2.74
N LEU A 47 -11.54 -3.17 -3.70
CA LEU A 47 -11.75 -2.93 -5.13
C LEU A 47 -11.62 -4.23 -5.93
N ASP A 48 -12.68 -4.65 -6.60
CA ASP A 48 -12.59 -5.75 -7.54
C ASP A 48 -11.84 -5.32 -8.82
N ILE A 49 -11.04 -6.22 -9.36
CA ILE A 49 -10.37 -6.04 -10.66
C ILE A 49 -11.38 -6.03 -11.79
N MET A 50 -12.31 -6.97 -11.76
CA MET A 50 -13.26 -7.21 -12.85
C MET A 50 -14.53 -6.39 -12.64
N LEU A 51 -14.54 -5.17 -13.13
CA LEU A 51 -15.68 -4.26 -13.04
C LEU A 51 -16.18 -3.87 -14.44
N PRO A 52 -17.48 -3.66 -14.61
CA PRO A 52 -18.03 -3.10 -15.83
C PRO A 52 -17.60 -1.63 -16.00
N GLY A 53 -17.44 -1.21 -17.24
CA GLY A 53 -17.06 0.15 -17.59
C GLY A 53 -15.57 0.43 -17.46
N MET A 54 -15.05 0.54 -16.24
CA MET A 54 -13.63 0.76 -15.97
C MET A 54 -13.11 -0.32 -15.02
N SER A 55 -12.02 -1.01 -15.42
CA SER A 55 -11.43 -2.07 -14.59
C SER A 55 -10.88 -1.51 -13.27
N GLY A 56 -10.88 -2.35 -12.20
CA GLY A 56 -10.31 -1.96 -10.92
C GLY A 56 -8.82 -1.59 -10.99
N LEU A 57 -8.06 -2.21 -11.89
CA LEU A 57 -6.66 -1.86 -12.14
C LEU A 57 -6.53 -0.40 -12.61
N GLU A 58 -7.35 0.00 -13.58
CA GLU A 58 -7.34 1.37 -14.10
C GLU A 58 -7.83 2.38 -13.06
N ILE A 59 -8.85 2.03 -12.27
CA ILE A 59 -9.34 2.83 -11.14
C ILE A 59 -8.20 3.04 -10.13
N CYS A 60 -7.52 1.97 -9.73
CA CYS A 60 -6.41 2.02 -8.77
C CYS A 60 -5.28 2.92 -9.30
N ARG A 61 -4.87 2.73 -10.56
CA ARG A 61 -3.82 3.55 -11.20
C ARG A 61 -4.16 5.05 -11.18
N ARG A 62 -5.40 5.40 -11.56
CA ARG A 62 -5.86 6.81 -11.55
C ARG A 62 -6.00 7.37 -10.15
N LEU A 63 -6.43 6.55 -9.19
CA LEU A 63 -6.52 6.94 -7.79
C LEU A 63 -5.13 7.26 -7.23
N ARG A 64 -4.13 6.44 -7.53
CA ARG A 64 -2.73 6.65 -7.08
C ARG A 64 -2.08 7.92 -7.62
N ALA A 65 -2.52 8.40 -8.78
CA ALA A 65 -2.03 9.68 -9.33
C ALA A 65 -2.49 10.91 -8.51
N GLN A 66 -3.46 10.76 -7.62
CA GLN A 66 -4.09 11.90 -6.92
C GLN A 66 -4.47 11.63 -5.46
N SER A 67 -4.28 10.41 -4.95
CA SER A 67 -4.68 10.03 -3.60
C SER A 67 -3.84 8.89 -3.03
N ALA A 68 -3.57 8.97 -1.72
CA ALA A 68 -2.93 7.93 -0.93
C ALA A 68 -3.92 6.99 -0.22
N ILE A 69 -5.22 7.06 -0.51
CA ILE A 69 -6.25 6.20 0.11
C ILE A 69 -5.86 4.73 -0.07
N PRO A 70 -5.76 3.93 1.01
CA PRO A 70 -5.40 2.52 0.92
C PRO A 70 -6.38 1.71 0.06
N VAL A 71 -5.84 0.79 -0.76
CA VAL A 71 -6.62 -0.08 -1.65
C VAL A 71 -6.25 -1.54 -1.41
N ILE A 72 -7.26 -2.37 -1.11
CA ILE A 72 -7.18 -3.83 -1.17
C ILE A 72 -7.83 -4.27 -2.49
N MET A 73 -7.05 -4.91 -3.38
CA MET A 73 -7.59 -5.46 -4.62
C MET A 73 -8.17 -6.86 -4.39
N LEU A 74 -9.37 -7.12 -4.90
CA LEU A 74 -9.92 -8.47 -5.00
C LEU A 74 -9.56 -9.05 -6.36
N THR A 75 -8.95 -10.24 -6.39
CA THR A 75 -8.44 -10.85 -7.62
C THR A 75 -9.07 -12.22 -7.85
N ALA A 76 -9.23 -12.65 -9.11
CA ALA A 76 -9.62 -14.01 -9.43
C ALA A 76 -8.50 -15.02 -9.09
N ARG A 77 -8.87 -16.23 -8.70
CA ARG A 77 -7.90 -17.29 -8.39
C ARG A 77 -7.30 -17.84 -9.68
N GLY A 78 -5.98 -17.74 -9.84
CA GLY A 78 -5.23 -18.44 -10.89
C GLY A 78 -4.47 -17.57 -11.88
N GLU A 79 -4.66 -16.28 -11.92
CA GLU A 79 -3.88 -15.41 -12.79
C GLU A 79 -2.74 -14.75 -12.00
N GLU A 80 -1.58 -15.41 -12.02
CA GLU A 80 -0.31 -14.86 -11.48
C GLU A 80 -0.01 -13.48 -12.12
N ILE A 81 -0.49 -13.31 -13.35
CA ILE A 81 -0.42 -12.06 -14.11
C ILE A 81 -1.26 -10.96 -13.46
N ASP A 82 -2.47 -11.24 -12.99
CA ASP A 82 -3.33 -10.23 -12.33
C ASP A 82 -2.75 -9.78 -10.99
N ARG A 83 -2.07 -10.67 -10.26
CA ARG A 83 -1.39 -10.33 -9.01
C ARG A 83 -0.17 -9.44 -9.25
N VAL A 84 0.60 -9.71 -10.30
CA VAL A 84 1.76 -8.90 -10.69
C VAL A 84 1.31 -7.55 -11.26
N LEU A 85 0.33 -7.56 -12.17
CA LEU A 85 -0.23 -6.33 -12.75
C LEU A 85 -0.92 -5.46 -11.69
N GLY A 86 -1.65 -6.10 -10.80
CA GLY A 86 -2.31 -5.39 -9.72
C GLY A 86 -1.32 -4.76 -8.73
N LEU A 87 -0.25 -5.47 -8.35
CA LEU A 87 0.87 -4.88 -7.61
C LEU A 87 1.50 -3.73 -8.42
N GLU A 88 1.64 -3.85 -9.74
CA GLU A 88 2.17 -2.81 -10.62
C GLU A 88 1.33 -1.53 -10.70
N VAL A 89 0.06 -1.55 -10.33
CA VAL A 89 -0.80 -0.35 -10.28
C VAL A 89 -0.87 0.35 -8.92
N GLY A 90 -0.13 -0.15 -7.91
CA GLY A 90 0.04 0.52 -6.63
C GLY A 90 -1.04 0.22 -5.58
N ALA A 91 -1.68 -0.94 -5.62
CA ALA A 91 -2.52 -1.40 -4.53
C ALA A 91 -1.69 -1.74 -3.27
N ASP A 92 -2.25 -1.55 -2.09
CA ASP A 92 -1.56 -1.77 -0.83
C ASP A 92 -1.59 -3.24 -0.40
N ASP A 93 -2.61 -3.99 -0.83
CA ASP A 93 -2.75 -5.42 -0.56
C ASP A 93 -3.64 -6.11 -1.61
N TYR A 94 -3.56 -7.45 -1.67
CA TYR A 94 -4.31 -8.30 -2.60
C TYR A 94 -4.97 -9.44 -1.87
N LEU A 95 -6.22 -9.72 -2.25
CA LEU A 95 -7.00 -10.82 -1.68
C LEU A 95 -7.62 -11.65 -2.80
N PRO A 96 -7.12 -12.87 -3.06
CA PRO A 96 -7.68 -13.73 -4.10
C PRO A 96 -9.06 -14.28 -3.71
N LYS A 97 -10.02 -14.22 -4.63
CA LYS A 97 -11.33 -14.88 -4.54
C LYS A 97 -11.16 -16.40 -4.80
N PRO A 98 -11.81 -17.30 -4.01
CA PRO A 98 -12.65 -17.03 -2.88
C PRO A 98 -11.84 -16.76 -1.60
N PHE A 99 -12.27 -15.80 -0.81
CA PHE A 99 -11.66 -15.45 0.48
C PHE A 99 -12.65 -15.59 1.63
N SER A 100 -12.14 -15.68 2.85
CA SER A 100 -12.97 -15.62 4.04
C SER A 100 -13.19 -14.17 4.50
N PHE A 101 -14.37 -13.87 5.07
CA PHE A 101 -14.62 -12.58 5.69
C PHE A 101 -13.57 -12.23 6.76
N ARG A 102 -13.11 -13.24 7.54
CA ARG A 102 -12.07 -13.05 8.56
C ARG A 102 -10.75 -12.56 7.97
N GLU A 103 -10.38 -13.09 6.81
CA GLU A 103 -9.15 -12.69 6.12
C GLU A 103 -9.25 -11.25 5.62
N LEU A 104 -10.35 -10.87 4.96
CA LEU A 104 -10.59 -9.49 4.54
C LEU A 104 -10.59 -8.53 5.73
N LEU A 105 -11.29 -8.87 6.81
CA LEU A 105 -11.37 -8.05 8.03
C LEU A 105 -9.99 -7.86 8.68
N ALA A 106 -9.18 -8.91 8.74
CA ALA A 106 -7.82 -8.83 9.28
C ALA A 106 -6.95 -7.87 8.47
N ARG A 107 -7.03 -7.91 7.12
CA ARG A 107 -6.31 -7.00 6.23
C ARG A 107 -6.77 -5.56 6.37
N ILE A 108 -8.08 -5.31 6.39
CA ILE A 108 -8.66 -3.98 6.62
C ILE A 108 -8.16 -3.42 7.96
N ARG A 109 -8.27 -4.17 9.05
CA ARG A 109 -7.82 -3.74 10.37
C ARG A 109 -6.31 -3.51 10.44
N SER A 110 -5.52 -4.34 9.78
CA SER A 110 -4.06 -4.16 9.70
C SER A 110 -3.67 -2.85 9.04
N ILE A 111 -4.32 -2.50 7.94
CA ILE A 111 -4.07 -1.25 7.22
C ILE A 111 -4.51 -0.04 8.05
N LEU A 112 -5.75 -0.04 8.56
CA LEU A 112 -6.32 1.10 9.30
C LEU A 112 -5.61 1.34 10.64
N ARG A 113 -5.25 0.29 11.38
CA ARG A 113 -4.52 0.39 12.65
C ARG A 113 -3.19 1.11 12.49
N ARG A 114 -2.46 0.89 11.40
CA ARG A 114 -1.17 1.57 11.15
C ARG A 114 -1.35 3.05 10.90
N VAL A 115 -2.35 3.41 10.11
CA VAL A 115 -2.70 4.82 9.90
C VAL A 115 -2.96 5.52 11.25
N GLU A 116 -3.53 4.80 12.22
CA GLU A 116 -3.88 5.35 13.53
C GLU A 116 -2.71 5.34 14.53
N LEU A 117 -1.89 4.28 14.57
CA LEU A 117 -0.70 4.20 15.42
C LEU A 117 0.34 5.24 15.05
N ASP A 118 0.53 5.50 13.76
CA ASP A 118 1.45 6.52 13.28
C ASP A 118 0.97 7.94 13.62
N ARG A 119 -0.35 8.17 13.75
CA ARG A 119 -0.90 9.44 14.28
C ARG A 119 -0.61 9.64 15.77
N GLN A 120 -0.44 8.58 16.55
CA GLN A 120 -0.20 8.65 18.00
C GLN A 120 1.30 8.77 18.38
N VAL A 121 2.23 8.35 17.50
CA VAL A 121 3.68 8.47 17.73
C VAL A 121 4.18 9.89 17.37
N SER A 122 3.58 10.90 17.96
CA SER A 122 3.79 12.32 17.66
C SER A 122 5.07 12.94 18.23
N GLN A 123 6.17 12.19 18.43
CA GLN A 123 7.44 12.75 18.96
C GLN A 123 8.69 12.37 18.15
N THR A 124 8.55 11.77 16.97
CA THR A 124 9.71 11.42 16.19
C THR A 124 10.12 12.61 15.32
N GLN A 125 11.35 13.09 15.49
CA GLN A 125 11.93 14.15 14.68
C GLN A 125 11.98 13.71 13.21
N SER A 126 11.92 14.69 12.31
CA SER A 126 12.15 14.44 10.87
C SER A 126 13.53 13.81 10.65
N VAL A 127 13.62 12.86 9.75
CA VAL A 127 14.86 12.17 9.39
C VAL A 127 15.26 12.59 7.98
N THR A 128 16.45 13.18 7.84
CA THR A 128 17.00 13.55 6.53
C THR A 128 18.20 12.66 6.22
N LEU A 129 18.18 12.02 5.05
CA LEU A 129 19.22 11.15 4.53
C LEU A 129 19.43 11.46 3.04
N GLY A 130 20.60 12.02 2.71
CA GLY A 130 20.85 12.58 1.38
C GLY A 130 19.87 13.70 1.07
N ASN A 131 19.16 13.61 -0.06
CA ASN A 131 18.13 14.58 -0.44
C ASN A 131 16.68 14.16 -0.06
N LEU A 132 16.54 13.08 0.71
CA LEU A 132 15.25 12.61 1.19
C LEU A 132 15.00 13.06 2.63
N THR A 133 13.85 13.66 2.88
CA THR A 133 13.40 14.06 4.23
C THR A 133 12.08 13.39 4.56
N LEU A 134 12.07 12.59 5.62
CA LEU A 134 10.90 11.93 6.19
C LEU A 134 10.31 12.80 7.30
N ASP A 135 9.07 13.19 7.17
CA ASP A 135 8.22 13.70 8.25
C ASP A 135 7.26 12.60 8.71
N PRO A 136 7.56 11.91 9.82
CA PRO A 136 6.74 10.81 10.28
C PRO A 136 5.39 11.28 10.86
N VAL A 137 5.32 12.52 11.37
CA VAL A 137 4.10 13.09 11.98
C VAL A 137 3.08 13.44 10.89
N ALA A 138 3.52 14.16 9.86
CA ALA A 138 2.67 14.50 8.72
C ALA A 138 2.48 13.34 7.73
N ARG A 139 3.21 12.22 7.90
CA ARG A 139 3.30 11.08 6.95
C ARG A 139 3.68 11.54 5.54
N ARG A 140 4.68 12.41 5.47
CA ARG A 140 5.19 12.99 4.22
C ARG A 140 6.64 12.65 4.01
N ILE A 141 7.01 12.49 2.78
CA ILE A 141 8.41 12.35 2.35
C ILE A 141 8.68 13.36 1.25
N PHE A 142 9.80 14.03 1.36
CA PHE A 142 10.25 15.03 0.40
C PHE A 142 11.54 14.54 -0.24
N LYS A 143 11.69 14.75 -1.54
CA LYS A 143 12.95 14.65 -2.29
C LYS A 143 13.27 16.03 -2.83
N ASP A 144 14.44 16.58 -2.52
CA ASP A 144 14.85 17.94 -2.90
C ASP A 144 13.80 19.00 -2.54
N ASN A 145 13.18 18.90 -1.35
CA ASN A 145 12.09 19.74 -0.86
C ASN A 145 10.75 19.62 -1.65
N GLN A 146 10.64 18.66 -2.57
CA GLN A 146 9.38 18.38 -3.27
C GLN A 146 8.71 17.15 -2.65
N GLU A 147 7.43 17.27 -2.31
CA GLU A 147 6.68 16.17 -1.71
C GLU A 147 6.50 15.03 -2.69
N LEU A 148 6.86 13.81 -2.26
CA LEU A 148 6.64 12.58 -3.02
C LEU A 148 5.24 12.04 -2.73
N GLN A 149 4.50 11.76 -3.79
CA GLN A 149 3.20 11.08 -3.68
C GLN A 149 3.42 9.57 -3.48
N LEU A 150 3.23 9.12 -2.25
CA LEU A 150 3.38 7.72 -1.86
C LEU A 150 2.03 7.13 -1.43
N SER A 151 1.80 5.86 -1.73
CA SER A 151 0.72 5.11 -1.09
C SER A 151 1.04 4.88 0.39
N ALA A 152 0.04 4.47 1.18
CA ALA A 152 0.24 4.19 2.60
C ALA A 152 1.35 3.14 2.82
N ARG A 153 1.38 2.08 2.01
CA ARG A 153 2.40 1.01 2.10
C ARG A 153 3.78 1.45 1.66
N GLU A 154 3.86 2.26 0.60
CA GLU A 154 5.14 2.84 0.16
C GLU A 154 5.73 3.74 1.25
N PHE A 155 4.89 4.57 1.88
CA PHE A 155 5.32 5.39 3.01
C PHE A 155 5.83 4.55 4.17
N ASP A 156 5.07 3.52 4.60
CA ASP A 156 5.43 2.64 5.71
C ASP A 156 6.75 1.91 5.44
N LEU A 157 6.91 1.38 4.23
CA LEU A 157 8.13 0.66 3.82
C LEU A 157 9.34 1.59 3.78
N LEU A 158 9.21 2.76 3.16
CA LEU A 158 10.31 3.72 3.06
C LEU A 158 10.66 4.29 4.44
N SER A 159 9.66 4.60 5.27
CA SER A 159 9.86 5.05 6.65
C SER A 159 10.62 4.01 7.50
N ASN A 160 10.25 2.72 7.38
CA ASN A 160 10.94 1.64 8.08
C ASN A 160 12.39 1.51 7.62
N LEU A 161 12.62 1.52 6.31
CA LEU A 161 13.97 1.47 5.73
C LEU A 161 14.84 2.66 6.15
N MET A 162 14.31 3.89 6.11
CA MET A 162 15.04 5.10 6.51
C MET A 162 15.36 5.13 8.01
N LYS A 163 14.43 4.70 8.87
CA LYS A 163 14.67 4.59 10.33
C LYS A 163 15.76 3.58 10.67
N ASN A 164 15.98 2.59 9.82
CA ASN A 164 17.01 1.55 9.96
C ASN A 164 18.17 1.74 8.96
N ALA A 165 18.44 2.97 8.55
CA ALA A 165 19.49 3.25 7.56
C ALA A 165 20.83 2.63 7.96
N GLY A 166 21.55 2.04 6.99
CA GLY A 166 22.79 1.30 7.20
C GLY A 166 22.60 -0.16 7.61
N ARG A 167 21.41 -0.56 8.13
CA ARG A 167 21.10 -1.94 8.53
C ARG A 167 20.42 -2.70 7.38
N ALA A 168 20.89 -3.92 7.12
CA ALA A 168 20.18 -4.86 6.25
C ALA A 168 18.98 -5.47 7.01
N LEU A 169 17.80 -5.35 6.44
CA LEU A 169 16.55 -5.91 6.96
C LEU A 169 16.17 -7.13 6.12
N SER A 170 15.78 -8.21 6.77
CA SER A 170 15.33 -9.41 6.07
C SER A 170 13.95 -9.16 5.42
N ARG A 171 13.60 -10.00 4.44
CA ARG A 171 12.27 -9.96 3.81
C ARG A 171 11.16 -10.18 4.83
N GLU A 172 11.38 -11.10 5.76
CA GLU A 172 10.42 -11.42 6.82
C GLU A 172 10.23 -10.25 7.80
N GLU A 173 11.32 -9.60 8.22
CA GLU A 173 11.26 -8.40 9.05
C GLU A 173 10.46 -7.29 8.34
N LEU A 174 10.79 -6.97 7.09
CA LEU A 174 10.09 -5.94 6.32
C LEU A 174 8.61 -6.26 6.12
N LEU A 175 8.27 -7.51 5.78
CA LEU A 175 6.87 -7.93 5.62
C LEU A 175 6.12 -7.86 6.95
N SER A 176 6.69 -8.36 8.03
CA SER A 176 6.08 -8.30 9.36
C SER A 176 5.90 -6.86 9.84
N GLU A 177 6.90 -6.02 9.68
CA GLU A 177 6.88 -4.62 10.09
C GLU A 177 5.91 -3.78 9.24
N VAL A 178 5.84 -4.01 7.92
CA VAL A 178 5.03 -3.20 6.99
C VAL A 178 3.65 -3.79 6.75
N TRP A 179 3.44 -5.09 6.71
CA TRP A 179 2.14 -5.74 6.48
C TRP A 179 1.53 -6.38 7.73
N GLY A 180 2.32 -6.62 8.77
CA GLY A 180 1.90 -7.23 10.04
C GLY A 180 2.41 -8.66 10.18
N SER A 181 2.59 -9.11 11.45
CA SER A 181 3.06 -10.47 11.77
C SER A 181 2.13 -11.58 11.27
N ASP A 182 0.83 -11.27 11.15
CA ASP A 182 -0.20 -12.23 10.73
C ASP A 182 -0.47 -12.17 9.21
N TRP A 183 0.36 -11.43 8.46
CA TRP A 183 0.19 -11.30 7.03
C TRP A 183 0.51 -12.61 6.30
N ILE A 184 -0.46 -13.12 5.54
CA ILE A 184 -0.35 -14.34 4.74
C ILE A 184 -0.48 -13.93 3.27
N GLY A 185 0.61 -13.50 2.68
CA GLY A 185 0.66 -13.07 1.29
C GLY A 185 1.91 -13.55 0.56
N ASP A 186 2.08 -13.16 -0.71
CA ASP A 186 3.24 -13.50 -1.50
C ASP A 186 4.40 -12.55 -1.17
N GLN A 187 5.58 -13.10 -0.88
CA GLN A 187 6.80 -12.31 -0.63
C GLN A 187 7.17 -11.37 -1.79
N ARG A 188 6.71 -11.66 -3.01
CA ARG A 188 6.87 -10.78 -4.18
C ARG A 188 6.22 -9.41 -4.00
N THR A 189 5.22 -9.30 -3.10
CA THR A 189 4.60 -8.01 -2.74
C THR A 189 5.66 -7.00 -2.30
N LEU A 190 6.64 -7.43 -1.49
CA LEU A 190 7.73 -6.56 -1.05
C LEU A 190 8.59 -6.09 -2.24
N ASP A 191 8.95 -6.98 -3.16
CA ASP A 191 9.81 -6.65 -4.30
C ASP A 191 9.17 -5.60 -5.21
N VAL A 192 7.87 -5.70 -5.39
CA VAL A 192 7.11 -4.75 -6.20
C VAL A 192 7.06 -3.37 -5.53
N HIS A 193 6.78 -3.30 -4.22
CA HIS A 193 6.79 -2.02 -3.50
C HIS A 193 8.19 -1.39 -3.45
N VAL A 194 9.25 -2.19 -3.32
CA VAL A 194 10.63 -1.70 -3.46
C VAL A 194 10.90 -1.15 -4.86
N ARG A 195 10.44 -1.82 -5.91
CA ARG A 195 10.55 -1.31 -7.29
C ARG A 195 9.84 0.03 -7.44
N TRP A 196 8.62 0.17 -6.91
CA TRP A 196 7.87 1.42 -6.94
C TRP A 196 8.57 2.55 -6.19
N LEU A 197 9.08 2.26 -5.00
CA LEU A 197 9.85 3.23 -4.25
C LEU A 197 11.08 3.68 -5.03
N ARG A 198 11.82 2.75 -5.64
CA ARG A 198 13.00 3.10 -6.47
C ARG A 198 12.64 4.04 -7.62
N LEU A 199 11.50 3.81 -8.30
CA LEU A 199 11.03 4.72 -9.36
C LEU A 199 10.76 6.14 -8.86
N LYS A 200 10.47 6.33 -7.58
CA LYS A 200 10.14 7.64 -6.97
C LYS A 200 11.33 8.29 -6.27
N VAL A 201 12.18 7.50 -5.62
CA VAL A 201 13.26 8.06 -4.77
C VAL A 201 14.63 8.04 -5.44
N GLU A 202 14.91 7.08 -6.33
CA GLU A 202 16.20 6.98 -7.01
C GLU A 202 16.26 7.92 -8.22
N ASP A 203 17.46 8.33 -8.58
CA ASP A 203 17.70 9.02 -9.85
C ASP A 203 17.80 8.02 -11.01
N ASP A 204 18.38 6.84 -10.73
CA ASP A 204 18.39 5.67 -11.62
C ASP A 204 17.89 4.44 -10.87
N PRO A 205 16.65 3.98 -11.10
CA PRO A 205 16.10 2.78 -10.45
C PRO A 205 16.86 1.49 -10.75
N ALA A 206 17.60 1.42 -11.85
CA ALA A 206 18.40 0.25 -12.21
C ALA A 206 19.73 0.18 -11.43
N SER A 207 20.22 1.35 -10.97
CA SER A 207 21.41 1.49 -10.14
C SER A 207 21.09 2.22 -8.82
N PRO A 208 20.32 1.58 -7.92
CA PRO A 208 19.74 2.26 -6.76
C PRO A 208 20.82 2.66 -5.75
N ARG A 209 20.80 3.93 -5.37
CA ARG A 209 21.69 4.53 -4.37
C ARG A 209 21.11 4.40 -2.96
N TYR A 210 19.82 4.65 -2.79
CA TYR A 210 19.13 4.66 -1.49
C TYR A 210 18.70 3.27 -1.05
N ILE A 211 17.89 2.58 -1.87
CA ILE A 211 17.30 1.27 -1.51
C ILE A 211 18.10 0.17 -2.20
N GLN A 212 19.02 -0.42 -1.47
CA GLN A 212 19.96 -1.43 -1.98
C GLN A 212 19.41 -2.85 -1.74
N THR A 213 19.64 -3.76 -2.70
CA THR A 213 19.31 -5.18 -2.53
C THR A 213 20.45 -5.90 -1.84
N VAL A 214 20.18 -6.58 -0.73
CA VAL A 214 21.11 -7.49 -0.06
C VAL A 214 20.75 -8.90 -0.48
N ARG A 215 21.53 -9.47 -1.44
CA ARG A 215 21.23 -10.77 -2.06
C ARG A 215 21.09 -11.88 -1.01
N GLY A 216 20.02 -12.67 -1.13
CA GLY A 216 19.71 -13.78 -0.22
C GLY A 216 19.21 -13.35 1.17
N HIS A 217 19.04 -12.03 1.44
CA HIS A 217 18.59 -11.53 2.73
C HIS A 217 17.34 -10.64 2.58
N GLY A 218 17.45 -9.51 1.92
CA GLY A 218 16.37 -8.55 1.80
C GLY A 218 16.83 -7.21 1.25
N TYR A 219 16.55 -6.12 1.97
CA TYR A 219 16.85 -4.77 1.54
C TYR A 219 17.51 -3.95 2.64
N ARG A 220 18.27 -2.94 2.22
CA ARG A 220 18.93 -1.98 3.10
C ARG A 220 18.73 -0.56 2.55
N PHE A 221 18.45 0.39 3.40
CA PHE A 221 18.65 1.80 3.06
C PHE A 221 20.11 2.16 3.27
N ALA A 222 20.70 2.93 2.35
CA ALA A 222 22.10 3.38 2.47
C ALA A 222 22.35 4.09 3.80
N GLY A 223 23.52 3.90 4.38
CA GLY A 223 23.92 4.60 5.61
C GLY A 223 24.12 6.09 5.37
N PRO A 224 24.04 6.95 6.40
CA PRO A 224 24.25 8.39 6.27
C PRO A 224 25.58 8.74 5.61
N GLU A 225 26.64 8.00 5.92
CA GLU A 225 27.99 8.16 5.38
C GLU A 225 28.11 7.81 3.88
N GLU A 226 27.18 7.02 3.33
CA GLU A 226 27.13 6.62 1.93
C GLU A 226 26.36 7.63 1.07
N LEU A 227 25.65 8.59 1.70
CA LEU A 227 24.75 9.53 1.06
C LEU A 227 25.28 10.99 1.04
N VAL A 228 26.47 11.17 1.57
CA VAL A 228 27.18 12.47 1.56
C VAL A 228 27.73 12.82 0.19
#